data_c512c24217fec04fd27cb367d5cc3570
#
_entry.id   c512c24217fec04fd27cb367d5cc3570
#
_cell.length_a   1.000
_cell.length_b   1.000
_cell.length_c   1.000
_cell.angle_alpha   90.00
_cell.angle_beta   90.00
_cell.angle_gamma   90.00
#
_symmetry.space_group_name_H-M   'P 1'
#
loop_
_entity.id
_entity.type
_entity.pdbx_description
1 polymer ?
#
loop_
_entity_poly.entity_id
_entity_poly.type
_entity_poly.pdbx_seq_one_letter_code
_entity_poly.pdbx_strand_id
1 'polypeptide(L)'
;MISKVSAFADQLARKNLLRAIFFLGLALLAIWVNGYHFGTIDQVVHIPFLKKLSDPGLYPNDPFLNLSSEHYSFFWQMFIPAYRAGVLEPVMFGVHVLTTFGLVWMFWELTGALFQNNLANLLSVILLIFPHVGMPGFQIVEFSLLNRTFALPFILGAILLYLRRRYLLTFLLLGVMFNIHVIYAGFALVMILFDLCLRLPEVGWKNIVKGMAVFICASLPVWSGAQAARPSTCKSAQKY
;
A
#
# COMPACT_ATOMS: atom_id res chain seq x y z
N MET A 1 17.36 32.09 9.70
CA MET A 1 16.76 30.77 10.04
C MET A 1 16.48 29.95 8.77
N ILE A 2 15.76 30.48 7.80
CA ILE A 2 15.40 29.81 6.53
C ILE A 2 16.64 29.29 5.78
N SER A 3 17.74 30.06 5.71
CA SER A 3 18.97 29.64 5.02
C SER A 3 19.62 28.38 5.62
N LYS A 4 19.57 28.20 6.94
CA LYS A 4 20.07 26.99 7.60
C LYS A 4 19.19 25.78 7.33
N VAL A 5 17.87 25.96 7.27
CA VAL A 5 16.91 24.89 6.95
C VAL A 5 17.08 24.44 5.50
N SER A 6 17.24 25.37 4.56
CA SER A 6 17.54 25.05 3.15
C SER A 6 18.85 24.29 3.00
N ALA A 7 19.92 24.74 3.66
CA ALA A 7 21.22 24.05 3.64
C ALA A 7 21.13 22.61 4.19
N PHE A 8 20.31 22.38 5.24
CA PHE A 8 20.06 21.03 5.76
C PHE A 8 19.29 20.17 4.75
N ALA A 9 18.26 20.73 4.09
CA ALA A 9 17.52 20.02 3.03
C ALA A 9 18.45 19.61 1.87
N ASP A 10 19.38 20.49 1.46
CA ASP A 10 20.37 20.18 0.43
C ASP A 10 21.35 19.10 0.88
N GLN A 11 21.72 19.08 2.16
CA GLN A 11 22.56 18.03 2.72
C GLN A 11 21.87 16.68 2.72
N LEU A 12 20.57 16.62 3.07
CA LEU A 12 19.76 15.40 2.99
C LEU A 12 19.67 14.90 1.54
N ALA A 13 19.50 15.79 0.57
CA ALA A 13 19.44 15.41 -0.84
C ALA A 13 20.72 14.73 -1.33
N ARG A 14 21.89 15.15 -0.81
CA ARG A 14 23.22 14.64 -1.21
C ARG A 14 23.67 13.40 -0.45
N LYS A 15 23.23 13.18 0.79
CA LYS A 15 23.74 12.12 1.68
C LYS A 15 22.66 11.09 1.98
N ASN A 16 22.65 9.98 1.22
CA ASN A 16 21.64 8.93 1.35
C ASN A 16 21.54 8.33 2.76
N LEU A 17 22.67 8.07 3.43
CA LEU A 17 22.66 7.52 4.79
C LEU A 17 22.03 8.49 5.79
N LEU A 18 22.42 9.78 5.74
CA LEU A 18 21.84 10.80 6.61
C LEU A 18 20.33 10.92 6.37
N ARG A 19 19.91 10.90 5.10
CA ARG A 19 18.51 10.92 4.70
C ARG A 19 17.75 9.71 5.24
N ALA A 20 18.32 8.51 5.12
CA ALA A 20 17.69 7.30 5.65
C ALA A 20 17.52 7.34 7.17
N ILE A 21 18.53 7.77 7.92
CA ILE A 21 18.48 7.93 9.37
C ILE A 21 17.42 8.97 9.75
N PHE A 22 17.42 10.12 9.07
CA PHE A 22 16.46 11.19 9.32
C PHE A 22 15.01 10.72 9.02
N PHE A 23 14.78 10.00 7.91
CA PHE A 23 13.45 9.49 7.55
C PHE A 23 12.98 8.40 8.50
N LEU A 24 13.89 7.54 9.00
CA LEU A 24 13.53 6.58 10.05
C LEU A 24 13.11 7.31 11.33
N GLY A 25 13.83 8.36 11.72
CA GLY A 25 13.43 9.21 12.84
C GLY A 25 12.05 9.85 12.65
N LEU A 26 11.77 10.37 11.45
CA LEU A 26 10.45 10.92 11.12
C LEU A 26 9.35 9.86 11.13
N ALA A 27 9.62 8.64 10.63
CA ALA A 27 8.66 7.54 10.64
C ALA A 27 8.31 7.13 12.08
N LEU A 28 9.31 6.98 12.94
CA LEU A 28 9.10 6.69 14.37
C LEU A 28 8.34 7.82 15.07
N LEU A 29 8.67 9.08 14.77
CA LEU A 29 7.97 10.24 15.30
C LEU A 29 6.50 10.29 14.81
N ALA A 30 6.26 9.98 13.54
CA ALA A 30 4.91 9.91 12.98
C ALA A 30 4.07 8.82 13.68
N ILE A 31 4.66 7.64 13.91
CA ILE A 31 4.00 6.56 14.66
C ILE A 31 3.74 6.98 16.10
N TRP A 32 4.67 7.67 16.74
CA TRP A 32 4.48 8.17 18.10
C TRP A 32 3.37 9.21 18.20
N VAL A 33 3.28 10.15 17.25
CA VAL A 33 2.25 11.21 17.20
C VAL A 33 0.86 10.65 16.88
N ASN A 34 0.76 9.72 15.92
CA ASN A 34 -0.52 9.15 15.51
C ASN A 34 -0.94 7.95 16.38
N GLY A 35 -0.02 7.38 17.16
CA GLY A 35 -0.21 6.16 17.93
C GLY A 35 0.04 4.89 17.12
N TYR A 36 0.18 3.77 17.82
CA TYR A 36 0.14 2.42 17.24
C TYR A 36 -0.78 1.55 18.08
N HIS A 37 -1.77 0.95 17.44
CA HIS A 37 -2.74 0.11 18.11
C HIS A 37 -2.89 -1.22 17.35
N PHE A 38 -2.45 -2.32 17.98
CA PHE A 38 -2.64 -3.65 17.45
C PHE A 38 -4.03 -4.19 17.75
N GLY A 39 -4.63 -4.89 16.80
CA GLY A 39 -5.94 -5.53 16.98
C GLY A 39 -7.14 -4.56 16.97
N THR A 40 -6.99 -3.37 16.41
CA THR A 40 -8.05 -2.35 16.34
C THR A 40 -8.55 -2.14 14.91
N ILE A 41 -9.68 -1.44 14.77
CA ILE A 41 -10.34 -1.13 13.48
C ILE A 41 -10.48 -2.39 12.62
N ASP A 42 -10.05 -2.36 11.37
CA ASP A 42 -10.17 -3.44 10.41
C ASP A 42 -9.37 -4.69 10.83
N GLN A 43 -8.36 -4.54 11.69
CA GLN A 43 -7.62 -5.69 12.24
C GLN A 43 -8.50 -6.58 13.12
N VAL A 44 -9.54 -6.03 13.77
CA VAL A 44 -10.51 -6.81 14.54
C VAL A 44 -11.18 -7.89 13.67
N VAL A 45 -11.39 -7.57 12.40
CA VAL A 45 -11.98 -8.47 11.42
C VAL A 45 -10.92 -9.39 10.81
N HIS A 46 -9.81 -8.81 10.38
CA HIS A 46 -8.83 -9.52 9.56
C HIS A 46 -7.92 -10.47 10.36
N ILE A 47 -7.62 -10.17 11.63
CA ILE A 47 -6.81 -11.07 12.46
C ILE A 47 -7.54 -12.41 12.72
N PRO A 48 -8.84 -12.47 13.04
CA PRO A 48 -9.59 -13.74 13.08
C PRO A 48 -9.55 -14.50 11.76
N PHE A 49 -9.68 -13.84 10.60
CA PHE A 49 -9.51 -14.50 9.29
C PHE A 49 -8.11 -15.09 9.11
N LEU A 50 -7.06 -14.36 9.49
CA LEU A 50 -5.68 -14.85 9.46
C LEU A 50 -5.53 -16.09 10.34
N LYS A 51 -6.09 -16.06 11.55
CA LYS A 51 -6.07 -17.22 12.49
C LYS A 51 -6.77 -18.43 11.86
N LYS A 52 -7.94 -18.23 11.27
CA LYS A 52 -8.70 -19.29 10.59
C LYS A 52 -7.97 -19.83 9.36
N LEU A 53 -7.30 -18.99 8.57
CA LEU A 53 -6.44 -19.43 7.46
C LEU A 53 -5.27 -20.29 7.95
N SER A 54 -4.76 -20.00 9.14
CA SER A 54 -3.69 -20.78 9.75
C SER A 54 -4.18 -22.10 10.36
N ASP A 55 -5.38 -22.11 10.94
CA ASP A 55 -6.06 -23.25 11.55
C ASP A 55 -7.54 -23.25 11.15
N PRO A 56 -7.94 -24.03 10.13
CA PRO A 56 -9.32 -24.13 9.64
C PRO A 56 -10.32 -24.62 10.69
N GLY A 57 -9.87 -25.27 11.76
CA GLY A 57 -10.72 -25.74 12.88
C GLY A 57 -11.19 -24.62 13.79
N LEU A 58 -10.59 -23.42 13.71
CA LEU A 58 -11.03 -22.27 14.49
C LEU A 58 -12.36 -21.70 13.97
N TYR A 59 -13.20 -21.27 14.90
CA TYR A 59 -14.48 -20.60 14.62
C TYR A 59 -15.44 -21.41 13.71
N PRO A 60 -15.73 -22.71 14.02
CA PRO A 60 -16.49 -23.60 13.12
C PRO A 60 -17.92 -23.12 12.87
N ASN A 61 -18.53 -22.43 13.84
CA ASN A 61 -19.93 -21.99 13.80
C ASN A 61 -20.08 -20.49 13.50
N ASP A 62 -19.00 -19.77 13.16
CA ASP A 62 -19.07 -18.36 12.84
C ASP A 62 -19.43 -18.17 11.36
N PRO A 63 -20.65 -17.68 11.05
CA PRO A 63 -21.10 -17.54 9.67
C PRO A 63 -20.27 -16.48 8.91
N PHE A 64 -19.81 -15.42 9.58
CA PHE A 64 -19.02 -14.36 8.97
C PHE A 64 -17.62 -14.84 8.57
N LEU A 65 -16.95 -15.58 9.45
CA LEU A 65 -15.63 -16.15 9.16
C LEU A 65 -15.70 -17.31 8.16
N ASN A 66 -16.88 -17.91 7.97
CA ASN A 66 -17.12 -18.92 6.95
C ASN A 66 -17.35 -18.33 5.54
N LEU A 67 -17.68 -17.02 5.45
CA LEU A 67 -17.70 -16.26 4.19
C LEU A 67 -16.29 -15.78 3.76
N SER A 68 -15.25 -16.24 4.42
CA SER A 68 -13.85 -15.81 4.20
C SER A 68 -13.34 -16.00 2.77
N SER A 69 -14.01 -16.82 1.96
CA SER A 69 -13.78 -16.94 0.52
C SER A 69 -13.91 -15.63 -0.26
N GLU A 70 -14.49 -14.59 0.32
CA GLU A 70 -14.67 -13.29 -0.32
C GLU A 70 -13.59 -12.25 0.02
N HIS A 71 -12.65 -12.57 0.91
CA HIS A 71 -11.57 -11.67 1.30
C HIS A 71 -10.24 -12.01 0.61
N TYR A 72 -9.99 -11.44 -0.56
CA TYR A 72 -8.90 -11.81 -1.48
C TYR A 72 -7.60 -11.05 -1.29
N SER A 73 -7.32 -10.48 -0.14
CA SER A 73 -6.03 -9.83 0.07
C SER A 73 -4.96 -10.85 0.45
N PHE A 74 -3.91 -10.96 -0.35
CA PHE A 74 -2.73 -11.74 0.01
C PHE A 74 -1.93 -11.14 1.17
N PHE A 75 -2.21 -9.89 1.53
CA PHE A 75 -1.53 -9.19 2.61
C PHE A 75 -1.56 -9.98 3.92
N TRP A 76 -2.73 -10.46 4.34
CA TRP A 76 -2.88 -11.15 5.61
C TRP A 76 -2.20 -12.51 5.62
N GLN A 77 -2.14 -13.19 4.47
CA GLN A 77 -1.48 -14.48 4.33
C GLN A 77 0.04 -14.39 4.60
N MET A 78 0.66 -13.24 4.32
CA MET A 78 2.08 -13.00 4.59
C MET A 78 2.43 -13.10 6.09
N PHE A 79 1.45 -12.92 6.98
CA PHE A 79 1.63 -12.94 8.43
C PHE A 79 1.32 -14.29 9.08
N ILE A 80 0.87 -15.30 8.33
CA ILE A 80 0.61 -16.65 8.86
C ILE A 80 1.86 -17.25 9.56
N PRO A 81 3.08 -17.16 9.00
CA PRO A 81 4.27 -17.66 9.69
C PRO A 81 4.54 -16.95 11.02
N ALA A 82 4.36 -15.63 11.06
CA ALA A 82 4.55 -14.83 12.29
C ALA A 82 3.49 -15.19 13.35
N TYR A 83 2.26 -15.44 12.94
CA TYR A 83 1.20 -15.91 13.84
C TYR A 83 1.54 -17.29 14.43
N ARG A 84 1.96 -18.25 13.59
CA ARG A 84 2.36 -19.58 14.03
C ARG A 84 3.56 -19.58 14.99
N ALA A 85 4.46 -18.61 14.81
CA ALA A 85 5.61 -18.41 15.70
C ALA A 85 5.27 -17.63 16.99
N GLY A 86 4.02 -17.16 17.17
CA GLY A 86 3.61 -16.38 18.34
C GLY A 86 4.15 -14.94 18.39
N VAL A 87 4.66 -14.42 17.25
CA VAL A 87 5.30 -13.10 17.15
C VAL A 87 4.57 -12.15 16.19
N LEU A 88 3.24 -12.33 16.04
CA LEU A 88 2.44 -11.57 15.07
C LEU A 88 2.55 -10.06 15.30
N GLU A 89 2.31 -9.60 16.55
CA GLU A 89 2.30 -8.18 16.89
C GLU A 89 3.64 -7.48 16.62
N PRO A 90 4.80 -7.98 17.14
CA PRO A 90 6.08 -7.33 16.87
C PRO A 90 6.47 -7.34 15.38
N VAL A 91 6.09 -8.39 14.63
CA VAL A 91 6.33 -8.43 13.18
C VAL A 91 5.46 -7.38 12.47
N MET A 92 4.17 -7.30 12.81
CA MET A 92 3.29 -6.27 12.24
C MET A 92 3.75 -4.86 12.60
N PHE A 93 4.22 -4.62 13.82
CA PHE A 93 4.82 -3.35 14.20
C PHE A 93 6.06 -3.03 13.36
N GLY A 94 6.98 -3.98 13.20
CA GLY A 94 8.17 -3.80 12.35
C GLY A 94 7.82 -3.46 10.90
N VAL A 95 6.84 -4.18 10.33
CA VAL A 95 6.34 -3.88 8.97
C VAL A 95 5.66 -2.51 8.92
N HIS A 96 4.94 -2.11 9.98
CA HIS A 96 4.34 -0.78 10.06
C HIS A 96 5.40 0.34 10.06
N VAL A 97 6.49 0.18 10.81
CA VAL A 97 7.64 1.10 10.79
C VAL A 97 8.25 1.20 9.40
N LEU A 98 8.50 0.06 8.75
CA LEU A 98 9.05 0.01 7.38
C LEU A 98 8.11 0.66 6.36
N THR A 99 6.81 0.44 6.50
CA THR A 99 5.78 1.05 5.64
C THR A 99 5.76 2.56 5.80
N THR A 100 5.75 3.06 7.03
CA THR A 100 5.77 4.50 7.33
C THR A 100 7.08 5.14 6.85
N PHE A 101 8.21 4.46 7.03
CA PHE A 101 9.50 4.89 6.47
C PHE A 101 9.43 4.97 4.93
N GLY A 102 8.90 3.95 4.28
CA GLY A 102 8.69 3.94 2.82
C GLY A 102 7.77 5.07 2.35
N LEU A 103 6.72 5.38 3.13
CA LEU A 103 5.81 6.48 2.85
C LEU A 103 6.54 7.83 2.90
N VAL A 104 7.31 8.10 3.96
CA VAL A 104 8.14 9.32 4.09
C VAL A 104 9.12 9.42 2.92
N TRP A 105 9.76 8.29 2.56
CA TRP A 105 10.70 8.25 1.43
C TRP A 105 10.02 8.59 0.11
N MET A 106 8.86 8.01 -0.16
CA MET A 106 8.12 8.25 -1.41
C MET A 106 7.58 9.69 -1.48
N PHE A 107 7.16 10.27 -0.37
CA PHE A 107 6.78 11.68 -0.33
C PHE A 107 7.94 12.61 -0.70
N TRP A 108 9.14 12.36 -0.18
CA TRP A 108 10.34 13.11 -0.56
C TRP A 108 10.63 13.01 -2.06
N GLU A 109 10.66 11.79 -2.60
CA GLU A 109 10.97 11.55 -4.02
C GLU A 109 9.89 12.12 -4.95
N LEU A 110 8.62 11.99 -4.58
CA LEU A 110 7.50 12.50 -5.37
C LEU A 110 7.47 14.02 -5.37
N THR A 111 7.64 14.65 -4.22
CA THR A 111 7.74 16.11 -4.10
C THR A 111 8.93 16.64 -4.90
N GLY A 112 10.08 15.94 -4.84
CA GLY A 112 11.27 16.27 -5.64
C GLY A 112 11.01 16.20 -7.14
N ALA A 113 10.24 15.21 -7.60
CA ALA A 113 9.88 15.08 -9.00
C ALA A 113 8.91 16.19 -9.47
N LEU A 114 8.04 16.68 -8.58
CA LEU A 114 7.04 17.69 -8.91
C LEU A 114 7.56 19.13 -8.78
N PHE A 115 8.31 19.43 -7.72
CA PHE A 115 8.67 20.82 -7.39
C PHE A 115 10.14 21.15 -7.58
N GLN A 116 11.02 20.15 -7.72
CA GLN A 116 12.48 20.30 -7.87
C GLN A 116 13.09 21.23 -6.83
N ASN A 117 12.59 21.19 -5.60
CA ASN A 117 12.99 22.06 -4.50
C ASN A 117 13.16 21.24 -3.20
N ASN A 118 14.41 21.17 -2.70
CA ASN A 118 14.75 20.38 -1.52
C ASN A 118 14.07 20.88 -0.24
N LEU A 119 13.79 22.18 -0.13
CA LEU A 119 13.06 22.74 1.00
C LEU A 119 11.59 22.29 0.97
N ALA A 120 10.96 22.28 -0.21
CA ALA A 120 9.61 21.74 -0.38
C ALA A 120 9.55 20.25 -0.04
N ASN A 121 10.57 19.47 -0.42
CA ASN A 121 10.69 18.06 -0.06
C ASN A 121 10.77 17.87 1.44
N LEU A 122 11.61 18.66 2.13
CA LEU A 122 11.74 18.60 3.59
C LEU A 122 10.43 18.97 4.29
N LEU A 123 9.77 20.04 3.86
CA LEU A 123 8.52 20.46 4.44
C LEU A 123 7.42 19.42 4.24
N SER A 124 7.33 18.78 3.06
CA SER A 124 6.34 17.75 2.77
C SER A 124 6.45 16.54 3.71
N VAL A 125 7.69 16.06 3.98
CA VAL A 125 7.88 14.92 4.88
C VAL A 125 7.69 15.29 6.36
N ILE A 126 7.99 16.53 6.76
CA ILE A 126 7.70 17.02 8.11
C ILE A 126 6.20 17.15 8.33
N LEU A 127 5.47 17.70 7.36
CA LEU A 127 4.03 17.84 7.46
C LEU A 127 3.32 16.48 7.53
N LEU A 128 3.88 15.45 6.89
CA LEU A 128 3.32 14.09 6.90
C LEU A 128 3.26 13.46 8.31
N ILE A 129 4.08 13.95 9.28
CA ILE A 129 4.07 13.45 10.66
C ILE A 129 2.73 13.71 11.35
N PHE A 130 2.10 14.83 11.02
CA PHE A 130 0.84 15.22 11.67
C PHE A 130 -0.33 14.41 11.11
N PRO A 131 -1.39 14.19 11.92
CA PRO A 131 -2.59 13.52 11.44
C PRO A 131 -3.22 14.27 10.26
N HIS A 132 -3.31 13.58 9.12
CA HIS A 132 -3.99 14.10 7.93
C HIS A 132 -5.02 13.09 7.47
N VAL A 133 -6.22 13.58 7.24
CA VAL A 133 -7.29 12.78 6.67
C VAL A 133 -7.29 12.97 5.16
N GLY A 134 -7.10 11.90 4.42
CA GLY A 134 -7.20 11.90 2.97
C GLY A 134 -8.64 12.04 2.50
N MET A 135 -8.82 12.27 1.18
CA MET A 135 -10.13 12.48 0.57
C MET A 135 -11.17 11.38 0.89
N PRO A 136 -10.79 10.09 1.03
CA PRO A 136 -11.73 9.03 1.40
C PRO A 136 -12.07 8.96 2.91
N GLY A 137 -11.62 9.90 3.72
CA GLY A 137 -11.87 9.91 5.17
C GLY A 137 -10.91 9.07 6.01
N PHE A 138 -9.88 8.47 5.41
CA PHE A 138 -8.86 7.70 6.12
C PHE A 138 -7.62 8.54 6.42
N GLN A 139 -6.95 8.23 7.53
CA GLN A 139 -5.67 8.85 7.86
C GLN A 139 -4.58 8.39 6.87
N ILE A 140 -3.68 9.29 6.49
CA ILE A 140 -2.54 8.96 5.62
C ILE A 140 -1.52 8.10 6.38
N VAL A 141 -1.22 8.50 7.63
CA VAL A 141 -0.46 7.68 8.58
C VAL A 141 -1.46 7.08 9.55
N GLU A 142 -1.82 5.83 9.34
CA GLU A 142 -2.76 5.12 10.21
C GLU A 142 -2.06 4.59 11.45
N PHE A 143 -2.81 4.45 12.54
CA PHE A 143 -2.31 3.91 13.81
C PHE A 143 -2.27 2.38 13.87
N SER A 144 -2.62 1.71 12.79
CA SER A 144 -2.51 0.24 12.66
C SER A 144 -2.03 -0.14 11.26
N LEU A 145 -1.32 -1.26 11.17
CA LEU A 145 -0.90 -1.80 9.87
C LEU A 145 -2.08 -2.45 9.17
N LEU A 146 -2.49 -1.90 8.05
CA LEU A 146 -3.55 -2.44 7.18
C LEU A 146 -3.01 -2.67 5.77
N ASN A 147 -3.73 -3.44 4.97
CA ASN A 147 -3.37 -3.70 3.58
C ASN A 147 -3.28 -2.40 2.74
N ARG A 148 -4.18 -1.42 2.99
CA ARG A 148 -4.14 -0.12 2.31
C ARG A 148 -2.93 0.71 2.73
N THR A 149 -2.61 0.72 4.04
CA THR A 149 -1.44 1.43 4.57
C THR A 149 -0.17 0.86 3.96
N PHE A 150 -0.04 -0.47 3.94
CA PHE A 150 1.10 -1.16 3.36
C PHE A 150 1.25 -0.88 1.86
N ALA A 151 0.15 -0.87 1.10
CA ALA A 151 0.19 -0.64 -0.34
C ALA A 151 0.56 0.81 -0.73
N LEU A 152 0.26 1.79 0.12
CA LEU A 152 0.36 3.21 -0.20
C LEU A 152 1.76 3.66 -0.67
N PRO A 153 2.89 3.37 0.01
CA PRO A 153 4.21 3.76 -0.47
C PRO A 153 4.56 3.15 -1.82
N PHE A 154 4.13 1.93 -2.10
CA PHE A 154 4.37 1.28 -3.40
C PHE A 154 3.52 1.91 -4.52
N ILE A 155 2.29 2.31 -4.22
CA ILE A 155 1.42 3.02 -5.16
C ILE A 155 2.00 4.41 -5.49
N LEU A 156 2.49 5.14 -4.48
CA LEU A 156 3.23 6.39 -4.71
C LEU A 156 4.51 6.15 -5.53
N GLY A 157 5.20 5.05 -5.27
CA GLY A 157 6.32 4.60 -6.09
C GLY A 157 5.93 4.32 -7.55
N ALA A 158 4.76 3.73 -7.79
CA ALA A 158 4.23 3.53 -9.14
C ALA A 158 3.93 4.86 -9.82
N ILE A 159 3.34 5.83 -9.13
CA ILE A 159 3.12 7.19 -9.64
C ILE A 159 4.46 7.87 -9.96
N LEU A 160 5.46 7.74 -9.11
CA LEU A 160 6.81 8.26 -9.37
C LEU A 160 7.45 7.62 -10.61
N LEU A 161 7.32 6.31 -10.78
CA LEU A 161 7.79 5.59 -11.98
C LEU A 161 7.06 6.08 -13.23
N TYR A 162 5.76 6.35 -13.12
CA TYR A 162 4.96 6.95 -14.18
C TYR A 162 5.48 8.34 -14.58
N LEU A 163 5.71 9.23 -13.63
CA LEU A 163 6.27 10.55 -13.86
C LEU A 163 7.66 10.48 -14.52
N ARG A 164 8.45 9.44 -14.18
CA ARG A 164 9.75 9.14 -14.79
C ARG A 164 9.64 8.40 -16.14
N ARG A 165 8.45 8.29 -16.73
CA ARG A 165 8.14 7.61 -18.00
C ARG A 165 8.52 6.12 -18.02
N ARG A 166 8.59 5.45 -16.87
CA ARG A 166 8.89 4.03 -16.73
C ARG A 166 7.58 3.20 -16.73
N TYR A 167 6.81 3.32 -17.81
CA TYR A 167 5.44 2.79 -17.88
C TYR A 167 5.30 1.31 -17.54
N LEU A 168 6.16 0.43 -18.08
CA LEU A 168 6.08 -1.01 -17.79
C LEU A 168 6.25 -1.33 -16.31
N LEU A 169 7.21 -0.67 -15.63
CA LEU A 169 7.42 -0.83 -14.19
C LEU A 169 6.26 -0.27 -13.38
N THR A 170 5.64 0.82 -13.83
CA THR A 170 4.42 1.37 -13.24
C THR A 170 3.30 0.34 -13.23
N PHE A 171 2.98 -0.23 -14.38
CA PHE A 171 1.92 -1.22 -14.52
C PHE A 171 2.23 -2.52 -13.77
N LEU A 172 3.50 -2.96 -13.76
CA LEU A 172 3.95 -4.12 -12.98
C LEU A 172 3.70 -3.89 -11.49
N LEU A 173 4.16 -2.76 -10.95
CA LEU A 173 4.03 -2.46 -9.53
C LEU A 173 2.56 -2.29 -9.11
N LEU A 174 1.74 -1.64 -9.94
CA LEU A 174 0.30 -1.54 -9.71
C LEU A 174 -0.38 -2.92 -9.75
N GLY A 175 -0.02 -3.79 -10.68
CA GLY A 175 -0.56 -5.14 -10.77
C GLY A 175 -0.20 -6.00 -9.55
N VAL A 176 1.04 -5.89 -9.05
CA VAL A 176 1.45 -6.54 -7.79
C VAL A 176 0.65 -5.99 -6.61
N MET A 177 0.53 -4.66 -6.49
CA MET A 177 -0.21 -4.03 -5.40
C MET A 177 -1.73 -4.26 -5.49
N PHE A 178 -2.25 -4.55 -6.66
CA PHE A 178 -3.66 -4.95 -6.83
C PHE A 178 -3.99 -6.23 -6.06
N ASN A 179 -3.04 -7.16 -5.89
CA ASN A 179 -3.21 -8.35 -5.04
C ASN A 179 -3.20 -8.04 -3.53
N ILE A 180 -2.68 -6.87 -3.14
CA ILE A 180 -2.64 -6.43 -1.74
C ILE A 180 -3.84 -5.56 -1.41
N HIS A 181 -4.12 -4.55 -2.25
CA HIS A 181 -5.23 -3.62 -2.05
C HIS A 181 -5.81 -3.15 -3.39
N VAL A 182 -6.87 -3.84 -3.83
CA VAL A 182 -7.53 -3.65 -5.14
C VAL A 182 -7.97 -2.20 -5.36
N ILE A 183 -8.58 -1.56 -4.36
CA ILE A 183 -9.19 -0.23 -4.50
C ILE A 183 -8.11 0.83 -4.76
N TYR A 184 -7.06 0.90 -3.95
CA TYR A 184 -6.01 1.92 -4.11
C TYR A 184 -5.21 1.74 -5.40
N ALA A 185 -4.86 0.49 -5.73
CA ALA A 185 -4.17 0.19 -6.98
C ALA A 185 -5.07 0.46 -8.19
N GLY A 186 -6.38 0.17 -8.09
CA GLY A 186 -7.37 0.45 -9.11
C GLY A 186 -7.56 1.94 -9.37
N PHE A 187 -7.67 2.76 -8.33
CA PHE A 187 -7.75 4.22 -8.49
C PHE A 187 -6.50 4.80 -9.16
N ALA A 188 -5.30 4.38 -8.72
CA ALA A 188 -4.06 4.82 -9.34
C ALA A 188 -3.98 4.39 -10.81
N LEU A 189 -4.41 3.16 -11.13
CA LEU A 189 -4.47 2.67 -12.51
C LEU A 189 -5.40 3.53 -13.37
N VAL A 190 -6.62 3.79 -12.90
CA VAL A 190 -7.60 4.60 -13.65
C VAL A 190 -7.07 6.02 -13.88
N MET A 191 -6.48 6.64 -12.87
CA MET A 191 -5.89 7.97 -12.98
C MET A 191 -4.76 8.00 -14.03
N ILE A 192 -3.86 7.00 -14.00
CA ILE A 192 -2.75 6.89 -14.95
C ILE A 192 -3.25 6.60 -16.36
N LEU A 193 -4.23 5.71 -16.52
CA LEU A 193 -4.81 5.42 -17.82
C LEU A 193 -5.50 6.63 -18.42
N PHE A 194 -6.21 7.43 -17.60
CA PHE A 194 -6.84 8.66 -18.06
C PHE A 194 -5.80 9.65 -18.60
N ASP A 195 -4.70 9.90 -17.87
CA ASP A 195 -3.64 10.78 -18.35
C ASP A 195 -2.93 10.21 -19.59
N LEU A 196 -2.70 8.89 -19.66
CA LEU A 196 -2.14 8.25 -20.86
C LEU A 196 -3.05 8.36 -22.08
N CYS A 197 -4.37 8.30 -21.91
CA CYS A 197 -5.33 8.54 -22.99
C CYS A 197 -5.25 9.99 -23.52
N LEU A 198 -5.09 10.96 -22.62
CA LEU A 198 -4.90 12.36 -23.02
C LEU A 198 -3.58 12.58 -23.77
N ARG A 199 -2.55 11.81 -23.43
CA ARG A 199 -1.21 11.86 -24.06
C ARG A 199 -0.98 10.77 -25.11
N LEU A 200 -2.04 10.20 -25.65
CA LEU A 200 -1.95 9.09 -26.62
C LEU A 200 -1.02 9.37 -27.81
N PRO A 201 -1.00 10.59 -28.40
CA PRO A 201 -0.09 10.92 -29.49
C PRO A 201 1.40 10.85 -29.12
N GLU A 202 1.73 11.14 -27.83
CA GLU A 202 3.12 11.12 -27.34
C GLU A 202 3.57 9.72 -26.92
N VAL A 203 2.70 8.97 -26.25
CA VAL A 203 3.03 7.69 -25.62
C VAL A 203 2.86 6.53 -26.59
N GLY A 204 1.89 6.62 -27.47
CA GLY A 204 1.51 5.58 -28.41
C GLY A 204 0.70 4.45 -27.76
N TRP A 205 -0.36 4.02 -28.42
CA TRP A 205 -1.28 2.98 -27.92
C TRP A 205 -0.60 1.63 -27.61
N LYS A 206 0.48 1.28 -28.34
CA LYS A 206 1.23 0.04 -28.14
C LYS A 206 1.85 -0.05 -26.73
N ASN A 207 2.32 1.07 -26.18
CA ASN A 207 2.90 1.10 -24.84
C ASN A 207 1.81 0.95 -23.75
N ILE A 208 0.62 1.48 -23.99
CA ILE A 208 -0.53 1.32 -23.09
C ILE A 208 -0.98 -0.15 -23.07
N VAL A 209 -1.11 -0.78 -24.25
CA VAL A 209 -1.50 -2.19 -24.36
C VAL A 209 -0.47 -3.11 -23.70
N LYS A 210 0.83 -2.87 -23.93
CA LYS A 210 1.91 -3.63 -23.24
C LYS A 210 1.83 -3.45 -21.73
N GLY A 211 1.65 -2.22 -21.25
CA GLY A 211 1.49 -1.93 -19.83
C GLY A 211 0.30 -2.66 -19.23
N MET A 212 -0.87 -2.59 -19.87
CA MET A 212 -2.08 -3.30 -19.43
C MET A 212 -1.90 -4.81 -19.39
N ALA A 213 -1.22 -5.39 -20.39
CA ALA A 213 -0.91 -6.82 -20.39
C ALA A 213 -0.03 -7.20 -19.17
N VAL A 214 1.00 -6.38 -18.86
CA VAL A 214 1.84 -6.57 -17.66
C VAL A 214 1.02 -6.44 -16.38
N PHE A 215 0.14 -5.43 -16.28
CA PHE A 215 -0.75 -5.27 -15.13
C PHE A 215 -1.66 -6.49 -14.93
N ILE A 216 -2.32 -6.94 -15.99
CA ILE A 216 -3.20 -8.11 -15.96
C ILE A 216 -2.44 -9.35 -15.50
N CYS A 217 -1.27 -9.63 -16.09
CA CYS A 217 -0.44 -10.77 -15.69
C CYS A 217 -0.02 -10.68 -14.21
N ALA A 218 0.39 -9.50 -13.74
CA ALA A 218 0.82 -9.31 -12.35
C ALA A 218 -0.34 -9.38 -11.34
N SER A 219 -1.57 -9.06 -11.76
CA SER A 219 -2.76 -9.11 -10.91
C SER A 219 -3.50 -10.46 -10.94
N LEU A 220 -3.08 -11.42 -11.80
CA LEU A 220 -3.73 -12.73 -11.94
C LEU A 220 -4.00 -13.46 -10.62
N PRO A 221 -3.09 -13.47 -9.61
CA PRO A 221 -3.32 -14.20 -8.37
C PRO A 221 -4.64 -13.81 -7.67
N VAL A 222 -5.00 -12.52 -7.63
CA VAL A 222 -6.24 -12.09 -6.99
C VAL A 222 -7.48 -12.57 -7.73
N TRP A 223 -7.41 -12.61 -9.06
CA TRP A 223 -8.51 -13.09 -9.90
C TRP A 223 -8.74 -14.60 -9.75
N SER A 224 -7.67 -15.39 -9.69
CA SER A 224 -7.75 -16.84 -9.47
C SER A 224 -8.24 -17.18 -8.07
N GLY A 225 -7.79 -16.47 -7.04
CA GLY A 225 -8.28 -16.60 -5.67
C GLY A 225 -9.77 -16.30 -5.56
N ALA A 226 -10.22 -15.22 -6.20
CA ALA A 226 -11.63 -14.83 -6.25
C ALA A 226 -12.53 -15.87 -6.91
N GLN A 227 -12.04 -16.57 -7.93
CA GLN A 227 -12.81 -17.63 -8.61
C GLN A 227 -12.86 -18.93 -7.80
N ALA A 228 -11.75 -19.32 -7.17
CA ALA A 228 -11.69 -20.53 -6.33
C ALA A 228 -12.57 -20.42 -5.09
N ALA A 229 -12.86 -19.21 -4.66
CA ALA A 229 -13.64 -18.90 -3.48
C ALA A 229 -15.16 -18.84 -3.70
N ARG A 230 -15.64 -18.94 -4.95
CA ARG A 230 -17.09 -18.98 -5.21
C ARG A 230 -17.68 -20.28 -4.67
N PRO A 231 -18.61 -20.26 -3.70
CA PRO A 231 -19.22 -21.47 -3.19
C PRO A 231 -19.98 -22.17 -4.33
N SER A 232 -19.81 -23.48 -4.44
CA SER A 232 -20.58 -24.36 -5.35
C SER A 232 -22.08 -24.43 -4.99
N THR A 233 -22.54 -23.62 -4.05
CA THR A 233 -23.88 -23.67 -3.42
C THR A 233 -25.01 -22.99 -4.20
N CYS A 234 -24.74 -22.43 -5.39
CA CYS A 234 -25.85 -21.89 -6.19
C CYS A 234 -26.69 -22.97 -6.94
N LYS A 235 -26.32 -24.26 -6.82
CA LYS A 235 -27.07 -25.35 -7.50
C LYS A 235 -28.11 -26.05 -6.62
N SER A 236 -28.17 -25.80 -5.32
CA SER A 236 -29.12 -26.47 -4.42
C SER A 236 -30.33 -25.64 -3.99
N ALA A 237 -30.34 -24.34 -4.24
CA ALA A 237 -31.46 -23.45 -3.85
C ALA A 237 -32.63 -23.43 -4.86
N GLN A 238 -32.61 -24.23 -5.93
CA GLN A 238 -33.66 -24.27 -6.96
C GLN A 238 -34.55 -25.51 -6.88
N LYS A 239 -34.56 -26.22 -5.75
CA LYS A 239 -35.37 -27.41 -5.53
C LYS A 239 -36.21 -27.35 -4.25
N TYR A 240 -36.83 -26.23 -3.93
CA TYR A 240 -37.98 -26.20 -3.03
C TYR A 240 -38.98 -25.16 -3.50
#